data_21cd9e028c859fe46dafde489bd1f1db
#
_entry.id   21cd9e028c859fe46dafde489bd1f1db
#
_cell.length_a   1.000
_cell.length_b   1.000
_cell.length_c   1.000
_cell.angle_alpha   90.00
_cell.angle_beta   90.00
_cell.angle_gamma   90.00
#
_symmetry.space_group_name_H-M   'P 1'
#
loop_
_entity.id
_entity.type
_entity.pdbx_description
1 polymer ?
#
loop_
_entity_poly.entity_id
_entity_poly.type
_entity_poly.pdbx_seq_one_letter_code
_entity_poly.pdbx_strand_id
1 'polypeptide(L)'
;QAIAFLFLAILLLLSCAACGREQTQPENTGDKDQYMTDPIPEGRPAPVEPQDTTVDTSMTHTCTLSISCETILDNMDKCVENKRFLVPKDGVIFPATEVGFSEGESVFDVLQRVCRDNAIHMESSWTPMYNSAYVEGINN
;
A
#
# COMPACT_ATOMS: atom_id res chain seq x y z
N GLN A 1 25.00 -7.87 50.89
CA GLN A 1 25.15 -7.62 49.43
C GLN A 1 24.33 -8.60 48.60
N ALA A 2 24.27 -9.89 48.91
CA ALA A 2 23.52 -10.90 48.14
C ALA A 2 21.97 -10.62 48.10
N ILE A 3 21.39 -10.13 49.16
CA ILE A 3 19.96 -9.82 49.27
C ILE A 3 19.57 -8.63 48.35
N ALA A 4 20.45 -7.64 48.24
CA ALA A 4 20.22 -6.46 47.39
C ALA A 4 20.23 -6.84 45.90
N PHE A 5 21.11 -7.78 45.48
CA PHE A 5 21.12 -8.31 44.12
C PHE A 5 19.88 -9.13 43.78
N LEU A 6 19.35 -9.87 44.79
CA LEU A 6 18.13 -10.66 44.58
C LEU A 6 16.91 -9.76 44.35
N PHE A 7 16.78 -8.67 45.12
CA PHE A 7 15.69 -7.69 44.92
C PHE A 7 15.79 -6.94 43.58
N LEU A 8 17.00 -6.61 43.13
CA LEU A 8 17.22 -5.97 41.84
C LEU A 8 16.86 -6.91 40.68
N ALA A 9 17.19 -8.20 40.78
CA ALA A 9 16.85 -9.20 39.78
C ALA A 9 15.33 -9.44 39.68
N ILE A 10 14.62 -9.45 40.81
CA ILE A 10 13.15 -9.58 40.84
C ILE A 10 12.47 -8.35 40.26
N LEU A 11 13.00 -7.15 40.51
CA LEU A 11 12.44 -5.90 39.95
C LEU A 11 12.61 -5.82 38.42
N LEU A 12 13.72 -6.35 37.89
CA LEU A 12 13.98 -6.44 36.43
C LEU A 12 13.09 -7.49 35.75
N LEU A 13 12.71 -8.57 36.42
CA LEU A 13 11.81 -9.59 35.86
C LEU A 13 10.33 -9.15 35.85
N LEU A 14 9.92 -8.25 36.74
CA LEU A 14 8.55 -7.71 36.74
C LEU A 14 8.31 -6.63 35.67
N SER A 15 9.36 -6.04 35.10
CA SER A 15 9.22 -5.01 34.05
C SER A 15 8.99 -5.57 32.64
N CYS A 16 9.15 -6.88 32.42
CA CYS A 16 8.92 -7.52 31.11
C CYS A 16 7.48 -8.02 30.87
N ALA A 17 6.58 -7.87 31.84
CA ALA A 17 5.20 -8.39 31.75
C ALA A 17 4.15 -7.36 31.30
N ALA A 18 4.57 -6.19 30.77
CA ALA A 18 3.65 -5.12 30.40
C ALA A 18 3.84 -4.63 28.97
N CYS A 19 3.83 -5.54 27.98
CA CYS A 19 3.66 -5.17 26.57
C CYS A 19 3.00 -6.32 25.81
N GLY A 20 1.82 -6.71 26.25
CA GLY A 20 0.86 -7.46 25.49
C GLY A 20 -0.43 -6.67 25.44
N ARG A 21 -0.44 -5.56 24.68
CA ARG A 21 -1.69 -4.91 24.33
C ARG A 21 -2.21 -5.66 23.12
N GLU A 22 -3.11 -6.61 23.32
CA GLU A 22 -4.02 -7.05 22.27
C GLU A 22 -4.73 -5.78 21.77
N GLN A 23 -4.39 -5.36 20.56
CA GLN A 23 -5.24 -4.45 19.81
C GLN A 23 -6.48 -5.26 19.44
N THR A 24 -7.52 -5.14 20.26
CA THR A 24 -8.86 -5.53 19.85
C THR A 24 -9.21 -4.66 18.65
N GLN A 25 -9.25 -5.30 17.50
CA GLN A 25 -9.80 -4.75 16.26
C GLN A 25 -11.20 -4.20 16.60
N PRO A 26 -11.53 -2.93 16.28
CA PRO A 26 -12.85 -2.40 16.56
C PRO A 26 -13.87 -3.20 15.76
N GLU A 27 -14.85 -3.78 16.43
CA GLU A 27 -16.02 -4.39 15.78
C GLU A 27 -16.69 -3.34 14.89
N ASN A 28 -16.86 -3.70 13.63
CA ASN A 28 -17.48 -2.86 12.60
C ASN A 28 -18.99 -2.69 12.93
N THR A 29 -19.31 -1.68 13.72
CA THR A 29 -20.68 -1.32 14.12
C THR A 29 -21.25 -0.28 13.16
N GLY A 30 -21.37 -0.56 11.85
CA GLY A 30 -22.15 0.26 10.89
C GLY A 30 -21.84 1.75 10.81
N ASP A 31 -20.97 2.26 11.68
CA ASP A 31 -20.41 3.60 11.64
C ASP A 31 -19.08 3.58 10.85
N LYS A 32 -18.70 4.73 10.31
CA LYS A 32 -17.45 4.92 9.58
C LYS A 32 -16.27 4.33 10.36
N ASP A 33 -15.41 3.58 9.66
CA ASP A 33 -14.20 3.02 10.24
C ASP A 33 -13.24 4.11 10.76
N GLN A 34 -12.13 3.70 11.39
CA GLN A 34 -11.13 4.65 11.91
C GLN A 34 -10.53 5.57 10.82
N TYR A 35 -10.65 5.20 9.55
CA TYR A 35 -10.17 5.97 8.40
C TYR A 35 -11.26 6.85 7.78
N MET A 36 -12.47 6.88 8.35
CA MET A 36 -13.60 7.66 7.87
C MET A 36 -14.06 7.25 6.46
N THR A 37 -13.84 5.99 6.07
CA THR A 37 -14.29 5.45 4.77
C THR A 37 -15.81 5.26 4.74
N ASP A 38 -16.38 5.26 3.55
CA ASP A 38 -17.80 4.98 3.37
C ASP A 38 -18.10 3.49 3.71
N PRO A 39 -19.32 3.19 4.18
CA PRO A 39 -19.73 1.81 4.43
C PRO A 39 -19.56 0.93 3.18
N ILE A 40 -19.20 -0.32 3.41
CA ILE A 40 -19.03 -1.30 2.33
C ILE A 40 -20.40 -1.49 1.64
N PRO A 41 -20.49 -1.30 0.30
CA PRO A 41 -21.74 -1.52 -0.43
C PRO A 41 -22.23 -2.95 -0.28
N GLU A 42 -23.54 -3.12 -0.21
CA GLU A 42 -24.15 -4.45 -0.08
C GLU A 42 -23.70 -5.40 -1.22
N GLY A 43 -23.32 -6.61 -0.85
CA GLY A 43 -22.83 -7.63 -1.80
C GLY A 43 -21.37 -7.47 -2.22
N ARG A 44 -20.62 -6.52 -1.63
CA ARG A 44 -19.18 -6.43 -1.81
C ARG A 44 -18.41 -7.05 -0.65
N PRO A 45 -17.27 -7.71 -0.91
CA PRO A 45 -16.41 -8.19 0.17
C PRO A 45 -15.83 -7.03 0.97
N ALA A 46 -15.57 -7.26 2.25
CA ALA A 46 -14.82 -6.31 3.07
C ALA A 46 -13.38 -6.16 2.55
N PRO A 47 -12.79 -4.95 2.65
CA PRO A 47 -11.37 -4.77 2.42
C PRO A 47 -10.55 -5.70 3.32
N VAL A 48 -9.46 -6.22 2.80
CA VAL A 48 -8.53 -7.07 3.54
C VAL A 48 -7.26 -6.25 3.79
N GLU A 49 -6.84 -6.18 5.05
CA GLU A 49 -5.61 -5.47 5.41
C GLU A 49 -4.37 -6.24 4.92
N PRO A 50 -3.28 -5.56 4.53
CA PRO A 50 -2.08 -6.23 4.00
C PRO A 50 -1.50 -7.30 4.92
N GLN A 51 -1.56 -7.10 6.24
CA GLN A 51 -1.07 -8.08 7.23
C GLN A 51 -1.91 -9.35 7.32
N ASP A 52 -3.18 -9.29 6.87
CA ASP A 52 -4.13 -10.40 6.92
C ASP A 52 -4.19 -11.17 5.59
N THR A 53 -3.39 -10.72 4.60
CA THR A 53 -3.36 -11.30 3.26
C THR A 53 -2.17 -12.24 3.10
N THR A 54 -2.41 -13.40 2.48
CA THR A 54 -1.36 -14.32 2.04
C THR A 54 -1.44 -14.47 0.52
N VAL A 55 -0.33 -14.24 -0.16
CA VAL A 55 -0.27 -14.40 -1.62
C VAL A 55 -0.21 -15.88 -1.99
N ASP A 56 -1.18 -16.35 -2.76
CA ASP A 56 -1.20 -17.70 -3.34
C ASP A 56 -0.79 -17.65 -4.82
N THR A 57 0.47 -17.97 -5.08
CA THR A 57 1.03 -17.97 -6.45
C THR A 57 0.53 -19.12 -7.32
N SER A 58 -0.20 -20.10 -6.77
CA SER A 58 -0.81 -21.18 -7.53
C SER A 58 -2.14 -20.76 -8.18
N MET A 59 -2.77 -19.70 -7.67
CA MET A 59 -4.01 -19.11 -8.21
C MET A 59 -3.69 -17.82 -8.94
N THR A 60 -3.97 -17.81 -10.24
CA THR A 60 -3.69 -16.66 -11.12
C THR A 60 -4.98 -16.10 -11.69
N HIS A 61 -5.11 -14.78 -11.61
CA HIS A 61 -6.21 -13.99 -12.17
C HIS A 61 -5.68 -12.98 -13.17
N THR A 62 -6.54 -12.29 -13.89
CA THR A 62 -6.17 -11.19 -14.78
C THR A 62 -6.96 -9.93 -14.46
N CYS A 63 -6.33 -8.78 -14.68
CA CYS A 63 -7.00 -7.48 -14.66
C CYS A 63 -6.48 -6.63 -15.83
N THR A 64 -7.20 -5.57 -16.16
CA THR A 64 -6.71 -4.57 -17.12
C THR A 64 -6.07 -3.43 -16.35
N LEU A 65 -4.81 -3.15 -16.66
CA LEU A 65 -4.06 -2.02 -16.10
C LEU A 65 -3.72 -1.01 -17.19
N SER A 66 -3.87 0.27 -16.89
CA SER A 66 -3.40 1.37 -17.74
C SER A 66 -2.82 2.48 -16.86
N ILE A 67 -1.86 3.24 -17.40
CA ILE A 67 -1.29 4.42 -16.75
C ILE A 67 -1.39 5.57 -17.74
N SER A 68 -2.12 6.64 -17.35
CA SER A 68 -2.33 7.82 -18.17
C SER A 68 -1.93 9.09 -17.42
N CYS A 69 -1.39 10.06 -18.17
CA CYS A 69 -1.12 11.41 -17.72
C CYS A 69 -1.80 12.46 -18.64
N GLU A 70 -2.93 12.09 -19.28
CA GLU A 70 -3.64 12.94 -20.25
C GLU A 70 -3.95 14.34 -19.72
N THR A 71 -4.26 14.48 -18.43
CA THR A 71 -4.54 15.79 -17.82
C THR A 71 -3.36 16.75 -17.88
N ILE A 72 -2.12 16.25 -18.05
CA ILE A 72 -0.94 17.11 -18.23
C ILE A 72 -0.97 17.80 -19.58
N LEU A 73 -1.54 17.19 -20.61
CA LEU A 73 -1.57 17.75 -21.98
C LEU A 73 -2.27 19.10 -22.02
N ASP A 74 -3.33 19.28 -21.22
CA ASP A 74 -4.05 20.54 -21.09
C ASP A 74 -3.37 21.52 -20.11
N ASN A 75 -2.27 21.12 -19.47
CA ASN A 75 -1.56 21.86 -18.45
C ASN A 75 -0.03 21.86 -18.66
N MET A 76 0.42 21.77 -19.90
CA MET A 76 1.85 21.71 -20.24
C MET A 76 2.63 22.95 -19.82
N ASP A 77 1.97 24.08 -19.65
CA ASP A 77 2.53 25.32 -19.11
C ASP A 77 2.97 25.18 -17.65
N LYS A 78 2.29 24.31 -16.89
CA LYS A 78 2.59 24.01 -15.48
C LYS A 78 3.64 22.89 -15.33
N CYS A 79 3.89 22.13 -16.39
CA CYS A 79 4.90 21.07 -16.36
C CYS A 79 6.31 21.68 -16.35
N VAL A 80 7.16 21.17 -15.46
CA VAL A 80 8.56 21.59 -15.39
C VAL A 80 9.25 21.36 -16.73
N GLU A 81 9.90 22.37 -17.26
CA GLU A 81 10.40 22.40 -18.65
C GLU A 81 11.33 21.20 -18.96
N ASN A 82 12.23 20.88 -18.05
CA ASN A 82 13.18 19.76 -18.22
C ASN A 82 12.54 18.35 -18.06
N LYS A 83 11.25 18.27 -17.75
CA LYS A 83 10.50 17.01 -17.69
C LYS A 83 9.46 16.87 -18.81
N ARG A 84 9.21 17.91 -19.59
CA ARG A 84 8.20 17.89 -20.67
C ARG A 84 8.41 16.80 -21.70
N PHE A 85 9.68 16.41 -21.94
CA PHE A 85 10.01 15.33 -22.88
C PHE A 85 9.59 13.94 -22.39
N LEU A 86 9.30 13.77 -21.09
CA LEU A 86 8.82 12.52 -20.53
C LEU A 86 7.32 12.32 -20.77
N VAL A 87 6.58 13.39 -21.09
CA VAL A 87 5.14 13.33 -21.32
C VAL A 87 4.88 12.75 -22.70
N PRO A 88 4.20 11.59 -22.80
CA PRO A 88 3.81 11.02 -24.09
C PRO A 88 2.87 11.98 -24.84
N LYS A 89 2.94 12.01 -26.16
CA LYS A 89 2.13 12.92 -27.00
C LYS A 89 0.63 12.67 -26.87
N ASP A 90 0.24 11.44 -26.57
CA ASP A 90 -1.13 10.99 -26.36
C ASP A 90 -1.50 10.89 -24.87
N GLY A 91 -0.56 11.24 -23.97
CA GLY A 91 -0.76 11.13 -22.53
C GLY A 91 -0.78 9.71 -21.99
N VAL A 92 -0.47 8.68 -22.81
CA VAL A 92 -0.51 7.28 -22.39
C VAL A 92 0.90 6.79 -22.04
N ILE A 93 1.15 6.58 -20.74
CA ILE A 93 2.42 6.02 -20.24
C ILE A 93 2.43 4.50 -20.42
N PHE A 94 1.33 3.83 -20.08
CA PHE A 94 1.14 2.40 -20.28
C PHE A 94 -0.27 2.15 -20.82
N PRO A 95 -0.41 1.58 -22.02
CA PRO A 95 -1.72 1.35 -22.63
C PRO A 95 -2.51 0.30 -21.85
N ALA A 96 -3.84 0.31 -21.97
CA ALA A 96 -4.71 -0.68 -21.36
C ALA A 96 -4.29 -2.09 -21.79
N THR A 97 -3.74 -2.84 -20.85
CA THR A 97 -3.12 -4.15 -21.08
C THR A 97 -3.66 -5.14 -20.03
N GLU A 98 -3.97 -6.35 -20.48
CA GLU A 98 -4.30 -7.44 -19.57
C GLU A 98 -3.02 -7.90 -18.85
N VAL A 99 -3.04 -7.89 -17.52
CA VAL A 99 -1.93 -8.30 -16.67
C VAL A 99 -2.39 -9.38 -15.68
N GLY A 100 -1.57 -10.40 -15.50
CA GLY A 100 -1.81 -11.44 -14.53
C GLY A 100 -1.46 -10.99 -13.11
N PHE A 101 -2.20 -11.49 -12.13
CA PHE A 101 -1.88 -11.33 -10.71
C PHE A 101 -2.22 -12.59 -9.94
N SER A 102 -1.59 -12.79 -8.80
CA SER A 102 -1.86 -13.91 -7.89
C SER A 102 -2.96 -13.56 -6.89
N GLU A 103 -3.68 -14.56 -6.41
CA GLU A 103 -4.63 -14.35 -5.31
C GLU A 103 -3.91 -13.74 -4.11
N GLY A 104 -4.46 -12.68 -3.53
CA GLY A 104 -3.87 -11.94 -2.42
C GLY A 104 -2.75 -10.94 -2.79
N GLU A 105 -2.35 -10.86 -4.07
CA GLU A 105 -1.40 -9.83 -4.53
C GLU A 105 -2.09 -8.46 -4.52
N SER A 106 -1.45 -7.45 -3.93
CA SER A 106 -2.03 -6.11 -3.86
C SER A 106 -1.94 -5.38 -5.20
N VAL A 107 -2.83 -4.39 -5.40
CA VAL A 107 -2.77 -3.50 -6.58
C VAL A 107 -1.41 -2.80 -6.68
N PHE A 108 -0.81 -2.45 -5.53
CA PHE A 108 0.51 -1.82 -5.48
C PHE A 108 1.61 -2.76 -5.99
N ASP A 109 1.59 -4.04 -5.59
CA ASP A 109 2.57 -5.02 -6.05
C ASP A 109 2.49 -5.25 -7.55
N VAL A 110 1.25 -5.36 -8.09
CA VAL A 110 1.01 -5.48 -9.54
C VAL A 110 1.53 -4.25 -10.27
N LEU A 111 1.20 -3.04 -9.80
CA LEU A 111 1.65 -1.78 -10.40
C LEU A 111 3.17 -1.68 -10.40
N GLN A 112 3.81 -1.97 -9.27
CA GLN A 112 5.27 -1.93 -9.12
C GLN A 112 5.95 -2.91 -10.08
N ARG A 113 5.43 -4.13 -10.20
CA ARG A 113 5.93 -5.15 -11.12
C ARG A 113 5.78 -4.70 -12.58
N VAL A 114 4.61 -4.19 -12.96
CA VAL A 114 4.36 -3.70 -14.33
C VAL A 114 5.28 -2.53 -14.68
N CYS A 115 5.44 -1.55 -13.78
CA CYS A 115 6.35 -0.43 -14.00
C CYS A 115 7.79 -0.91 -14.21
N ARG A 116 8.29 -1.81 -13.35
CA ARG A 116 9.63 -2.37 -13.46
C ARG A 116 9.84 -3.13 -14.77
N ASP A 117 8.90 -4.00 -15.14
CA ASP A 117 9.01 -4.87 -16.30
C ASP A 117 8.94 -4.09 -17.63
N ASN A 118 8.35 -2.90 -17.60
CA ASN A 118 8.23 -1.99 -18.77
C ASN A 118 9.20 -0.79 -18.69
N ALA A 119 10.16 -0.79 -17.76
CA ALA A 119 11.12 0.29 -17.57
C ALA A 119 10.48 1.66 -17.33
N ILE A 120 9.32 1.68 -16.69
CA ILE A 120 8.60 2.90 -16.24
C ILE A 120 9.09 3.24 -14.85
N HIS A 121 9.64 4.45 -14.68
CA HIS A 121 10.07 4.94 -13.37
C HIS A 121 8.87 5.11 -12.44
N MET A 122 8.98 4.63 -11.20
CA MET A 122 7.96 4.80 -10.17
C MET A 122 8.64 5.13 -8.85
N GLU A 123 8.21 6.22 -8.22
CA GLU A 123 8.63 6.61 -6.87
C GLU A 123 7.51 6.27 -5.88
N SER A 124 7.89 5.64 -4.79
CA SER A 124 6.94 5.29 -3.74
C SER A 124 7.64 5.25 -2.38
N SER A 125 6.90 5.53 -1.32
CA SER A 125 7.33 5.38 0.05
C SER A 125 6.34 4.54 0.84
N TRP A 126 6.85 3.83 1.86
CA TRP A 126 6.03 3.06 2.78
C TRP A 126 5.79 3.85 4.05
N THR A 127 4.53 3.98 4.45
CA THR A 127 4.16 4.68 5.68
C THR A 127 3.73 3.65 6.75
N PRO A 128 4.58 3.35 7.74
CA PRO A 128 4.28 2.32 8.75
C PRO A 128 3.02 2.59 9.55
N MET A 129 2.69 3.87 9.78
CA MET A 129 1.50 4.29 10.54
C MET A 129 0.20 3.84 9.86
N TYR A 130 0.16 3.81 8.54
CA TYR A 130 -1.01 3.43 7.75
C TYR A 130 -0.87 2.04 7.13
N ASN A 131 0.25 1.36 7.39
CA ASN A 131 0.58 0.07 6.78
C ASN A 131 0.32 0.06 5.27
N SER A 132 0.67 1.13 4.58
CA SER A 132 0.35 1.35 3.17
C SER A 132 1.51 1.97 2.40
N ALA A 133 1.56 1.70 1.10
CA ALA A 133 2.44 2.37 0.17
C ALA A 133 1.78 3.66 -0.34
N TYR A 134 2.57 4.72 -0.44
CA TYR A 134 2.20 5.97 -1.09
C TYR A 134 2.98 6.10 -2.40
N VAL A 135 2.27 6.19 -3.52
CA VAL A 135 2.88 6.42 -4.83
C VAL A 135 3.11 7.92 -5.00
N GLU A 136 4.36 8.33 -5.08
CA GLU A 136 4.77 9.73 -5.16
C GLU A 136 4.81 10.22 -6.61
N GLY A 137 5.14 9.33 -7.54
CA GLY A 137 5.18 9.67 -8.96
C GLY A 137 5.37 8.45 -9.85
N ILE A 138 4.93 8.60 -11.10
CA ILE A 138 5.12 7.60 -12.17
C ILE A 138 5.62 8.33 -13.40
N ASN A 139 6.70 7.83 -14.00
CA ASN A 139 7.35 8.37 -15.20
C ASN A 139 7.80 9.83 -15.05
N ASN A 140 8.32 10.20 -13.87
CA ASN A 140 8.69 11.57 -13.48
C ASN A 140 10.22 11.76 -13.32
#